data_e979097803f275b97ed78cf2d4500bbf
#
_entry.id   e979097803f275b97ed78cf2d4500bbf
#
_cell.length_a   1.000
_cell.length_b   1.000
_cell.length_c   1.000
_cell.angle_alpha   90.00
_cell.angle_beta   90.00
_cell.angle_gamma   90.00
#
_symmetry.space_group_name_H-M   'P 1'
#
loop_
_entity.id
_entity.type
_entity.pdbx_description
1 polymer ?
#
loop_
_entity_poly.entity_id
_entity_poly.type
_entity_poly.pdbx_seq_one_letter_code
_entity_poly.pdbx_strand_id
1 'polypeptide(L)'
;SFLRQSSGIAAGLGLGSLPMIGAEKKASSETLVKTFYDTLTEKQRKAICFPFDHKLRLKVDNNWMITKTKVEDFNKDQQAMIKEIFMGLHSEEYAEKVFDQVEWDSGLDGFEGGSSVAIFGKPGTGKFEFVLTGRHCTRRCDGDSVEGAAFGGPLFYGHAAKGFNEKADHKDNAYWYQ
;
A
#
# COMPACT_ATOMS: atom_id res chain seq x y z
N SER A 1 44.76 -21.81 -67.05
CA SER A 1 43.39 -21.64 -66.71
C SER A 1 42.91 -22.80 -65.85
N PHE A 2 42.83 -22.65 -64.56
CA PHE A 2 42.06 -23.52 -63.68
C PHE A 2 41.55 -22.70 -62.54
N LEU A 3 40.26 -22.43 -62.54
CA LEU A 3 39.48 -21.86 -61.43
C LEU A 3 39.36 -22.91 -60.32
N ARG A 4 39.75 -22.56 -59.11
CA ARG A 4 39.32 -23.26 -57.88
C ARG A 4 38.43 -22.36 -57.11
N GLN A 5 37.19 -22.76 -57.05
CA GLN A 5 36.21 -22.23 -56.07
C GLN A 5 36.54 -22.79 -54.69
N SER A 6 36.71 -21.91 -53.69
CA SER A 6 36.79 -22.27 -52.31
C SER A 6 35.46 -21.77 -51.62
N SER A 7 34.64 -22.76 -51.25
CA SER A 7 33.40 -22.55 -50.48
C SER A 7 33.76 -22.22 -49.04
N GLY A 8 33.54 -20.97 -48.63
CA GLY A 8 33.64 -20.58 -47.23
C GLY A 8 32.32 -20.87 -46.50
N ILE A 9 32.35 -21.75 -45.51
CA ILE A 9 31.23 -22.00 -44.60
C ILE A 9 31.28 -20.89 -43.55
N ALA A 10 30.32 -19.97 -43.58
CA ALA A 10 30.10 -19.00 -42.51
C ALA A 10 29.28 -19.69 -41.38
N ALA A 11 29.94 -20.03 -40.29
CA ALA A 11 29.28 -20.44 -39.06
C ALA A 11 28.60 -19.23 -38.41
N GLY A 12 27.29 -19.12 -38.55
CA GLY A 12 26.48 -18.14 -37.84
C GLY A 12 26.41 -18.52 -36.35
N LEU A 13 27.07 -17.74 -35.52
CA LEU A 13 26.85 -17.75 -34.06
C LEU A 13 25.46 -17.16 -33.81
N GLY A 14 24.49 -18.03 -33.61
CA GLY A 14 23.18 -17.64 -33.08
C GLY A 14 23.35 -17.09 -31.66
N LEU A 15 23.25 -15.78 -31.53
CA LEU A 15 23.01 -15.15 -30.22
C LEU A 15 21.62 -15.58 -29.74
N GLY A 16 21.59 -16.62 -28.90
CA GLY A 16 20.41 -17.00 -28.17
C GLY A 16 19.98 -15.81 -27.31
N SER A 17 18.86 -15.21 -27.63
CA SER A 17 18.19 -14.28 -26.78
C SER A 17 17.82 -15.00 -25.47
N LEU A 18 18.51 -14.68 -24.40
CA LEU A 18 18.09 -15.08 -23.04
C LEU A 18 16.65 -14.58 -22.83
N PRO A 19 15.73 -15.42 -22.32
CA PRO A 19 14.43 -14.94 -21.96
C PRO A 19 14.64 -13.87 -20.88
N MET A 20 14.23 -12.66 -21.17
CA MET A 20 14.06 -11.64 -20.11
C MET A 20 13.09 -12.24 -19.11
N ILE A 21 13.60 -12.56 -17.91
CA ILE A 21 12.76 -12.86 -16.76
C ILE A 21 11.95 -11.58 -16.55
N GLY A 22 10.68 -11.59 -16.95
CA GLY A 22 9.78 -10.47 -16.75
C GLY A 22 9.76 -10.17 -15.26
N ALA A 23 10.04 -8.91 -14.89
CA ALA A 23 9.86 -8.45 -13.52
C ALA A 23 8.43 -8.84 -13.10
N GLU A 24 8.27 -9.62 -12.05
CA GLU A 24 6.97 -9.97 -11.50
C GLU A 24 6.22 -8.65 -11.25
N LYS A 25 5.09 -8.49 -11.92
CA LYS A 25 4.27 -7.30 -11.75
C LYS A 25 3.77 -7.30 -10.30
N LYS A 26 4.25 -6.35 -9.49
CA LYS A 26 3.81 -6.17 -8.10
C LYS A 26 2.29 -6.17 -8.06
N ALA A 27 1.70 -6.96 -7.16
CA ALA A 27 0.25 -7.00 -7.00
C ALA A 27 -0.28 -5.60 -6.68
N SER A 28 -1.42 -5.22 -7.25
CA SER A 28 -2.05 -3.96 -6.91
C SER A 28 -2.56 -3.97 -5.47
N SER A 29 -2.65 -2.80 -4.84
CA SER A 29 -3.20 -2.68 -3.48
C SER A 29 -4.61 -3.28 -3.37
N GLU A 30 -5.42 -3.15 -4.41
CA GLU A 30 -6.74 -3.76 -4.50
C GLU A 30 -6.70 -5.29 -4.44
N THR A 31 -5.80 -5.91 -5.20
CA THR A 31 -5.57 -7.37 -5.18
C THR A 31 -5.07 -7.83 -3.80
N LEU A 32 -4.18 -7.06 -3.19
CA LEU A 32 -3.66 -7.33 -1.84
C LEU A 32 -4.76 -7.23 -0.77
N VAL A 33 -5.70 -6.29 -0.89
CA VAL A 33 -6.86 -6.20 0.02
C VAL A 33 -7.69 -7.48 -0.04
N LYS A 34 -7.94 -8.01 -1.25
CA LYS A 34 -8.65 -9.29 -1.36
C LYS A 34 -7.87 -10.43 -0.73
N THR A 35 -6.57 -10.52 -0.98
CA THR A 35 -5.70 -11.54 -0.40
C THR A 35 -5.71 -11.45 1.12
N PHE A 36 -5.53 -10.27 1.68
CA PHE A 36 -5.62 -10.02 3.12
C PHE A 36 -6.99 -10.46 3.69
N TYR A 37 -8.09 -10.05 3.05
CA TYR A 37 -9.44 -10.42 3.45
C TYR A 37 -9.63 -11.95 3.51
N ASP A 38 -9.08 -12.69 2.55
CA ASP A 38 -9.19 -14.14 2.49
C ASP A 38 -8.44 -14.84 3.63
N THR A 39 -7.39 -14.23 4.19
CA THR A 39 -6.64 -14.76 5.35
C THR A 39 -7.32 -14.52 6.69
N LEU A 40 -8.33 -13.64 6.75
CA LEU A 40 -8.97 -13.26 8.01
C LEU A 40 -9.73 -14.43 8.64
N THR A 41 -9.50 -14.64 9.92
CA THR A 41 -10.34 -15.52 10.76
C THR A 41 -11.74 -14.92 10.93
N GLU A 42 -12.70 -15.75 11.32
CA GLU A 42 -14.07 -15.27 11.61
C GLU A 42 -14.09 -14.19 12.70
N LYS A 43 -13.26 -14.34 13.73
CA LYS A 43 -13.10 -13.32 14.79
C LYS A 43 -12.61 -11.98 14.23
N GLN A 44 -11.59 -12.02 13.37
CA GLN A 44 -11.05 -10.81 12.73
C GLN A 44 -12.09 -10.18 11.80
N ARG A 45 -12.80 -10.98 10.99
CA ARG A 45 -13.88 -10.46 10.12
C ARG A 45 -14.95 -9.74 10.91
N LYS A 46 -15.40 -10.29 12.04
CA LYS A 46 -16.38 -9.65 12.93
C LYS A 46 -15.88 -8.33 13.51
N ALA A 47 -14.57 -8.20 13.70
CA ALA A 47 -13.96 -7.01 14.31
C ALA A 47 -13.74 -5.86 13.34
N ILE A 48 -13.41 -6.16 12.05
CA ILE A 48 -12.97 -5.14 11.10
C ILE A 48 -13.78 -5.07 9.80
N CYS A 49 -14.70 -6.01 9.53
CA CYS A 49 -15.49 -6.00 8.30
C CYS A 49 -16.91 -5.52 8.56
N PHE A 50 -17.36 -4.60 7.72
CA PHE A 50 -18.65 -3.91 7.84
C PHE A 50 -19.41 -3.92 6.51
N PRO A 51 -20.75 -3.73 6.52
CA PRO A 51 -21.49 -3.42 5.31
C PRO A 51 -20.92 -2.20 4.59
N PHE A 52 -21.03 -2.16 3.25
CA PHE A 52 -20.43 -1.10 2.46
C PHE A 52 -20.99 0.30 2.79
N ASP A 53 -22.25 0.38 3.16
CA ASP A 53 -22.98 1.60 3.52
C ASP A 53 -22.81 2.00 5.01
N HIS A 54 -21.95 1.30 5.76
CA HIS A 54 -21.72 1.60 7.16
C HIS A 54 -21.16 3.03 7.35
N LYS A 55 -21.68 3.77 8.33
CA LYS A 55 -21.38 5.20 8.56
C LYS A 55 -19.88 5.50 8.79
N LEU A 56 -19.12 4.55 9.33
CA LEU A 56 -17.67 4.72 9.55
C LEU A 56 -16.89 4.84 8.23
N ARG A 57 -17.42 4.34 7.13
CA ARG A 57 -16.73 4.39 5.83
C ARG A 57 -16.39 5.82 5.40
N LEU A 58 -17.27 6.77 5.66
CA LEU A 58 -17.10 8.17 5.25
C LEU A 58 -16.50 9.05 6.36
N LYS A 59 -16.23 8.48 7.54
CA LYS A 59 -15.65 9.26 8.62
C LYS A 59 -14.16 9.54 8.34
N VAL A 60 -13.73 10.76 8.65
CA VAL A 60 -12.34 11.19 8.73
C VAL A 60 -12.12 11.93 10.03
N ASP A 61 -10.99 11.70 10.64
CA ASP A 61 -10.57 12.38 11.86
C ASP A 61 -9.04 12.51 11.83
N ASN A 62 -8.48 13.44 12.59
CA ASN A 62 -7.04 13.71 12.56
C ASN A 62 -6.21 12.72 13.39
N ASN A 63 -6.83 12.05 14.36
CA ASN A 63 -6.16 11.08 15.25
C ASN A 63 -7.19 10.06 15.73
N TRP A 64 -7.27 8.92 15.07
CA TRP A 64 -8.29 7.94 15.39
C TRP A 64 -7.97 6.53 14.94
N MET A 65 -8.59 5.58 15.63
CA MET A 65 -8.63 4.19 15.25
C MET A 65 -10.04 3.86 14.74
N ILE A 66 -10.16 3.44 13.48
CA ILE A 66 -11.46 3.10 12.88
C ILE A 66 -12.10 1.88 13.53
N THR A 67 -11.27 0.97 14.02
CA THR A 67 -11.68 -0.18 14.84
C THR A 67 -10.79 -0.26 16.09
N LYS A 68 -11.18 -1.10 17.03
CA LYS A 68 -10.34 -1.39 18.21
C LYS A 68 -9.18 -2.34 17.90
N THR A 69 -9.23 -3.02 16.75
CA THR A 69 -8.20 -3.96 16.32
C THR A 69 -7.09 -3.17 15.64
N LYS A 70 -5.93 -3.17 16.25
CA LYS A 70 -4.74 -2.53 15.72
C LYS A 70 -4.04 -3.45 14.71
N VAL A 71 -3.12 -2.90 13.93
CA VAL A 71 -2.30 -3.70 13.01
C VAL A 71 -1.45 -4.72 13.77
N GLU A 72 -0.94 -4.39 14.95
CA GLU A 72 -0.18 -5.31 15.81
C GLU A 72 -0.95 -6.56 16.26
N ASP A 73 -2.29 -6.52 16.28
CA ASP A 73 -3.16 -7.65 16.67
C ASP A 73 -3.26 -8.74 15.58
N PHE A 74 -2.74 -8.49 14.39
CA PHE A 74 -2.69 -9.44 13.30
C PHE A 74 -1.40 -10.27 13.33
N ASN A 75 -1.39 -11.44 12.67
CA ASN A 75 -0.14 -12.18 12.51
C ASN A 75 0.84 -11.45 11.57
N LYS A 76 2.10 -11.88 11.54
CA LYS A 76 3.15 -11.17 10.80
C LYS A 76 2.91 -11.10 9.29
N ASP A 77 2.34 -12.15 8.70
CA ASP A 77 2.02 -12.15 7.28
C ASP A 77 0.89 -11.16 6.97
N GLN A 78 -0.11 -11.08 7.83
CA GLN A 78 -1.19 -10.11 7.71
C GLN A 78 -0.71 -8.67 7.93
N GLN A 79 0.21 -8.45 8.89
CA GLN A 79 0.85 -7.14 9.10
C GLN A 79 1.62 -6.71 7.85
N ALA A 80 2.40 -7.61 7.27
CA ALA A 80 3.15 -7.36 6.04
C ALA A 80 2.21 -6.98 4.88
N MET A 81 1.10 -7.72 4.69
CA MET A 81 0.11 -7.37 3.66
C MET A 81 -0.52 -5.99 3.88
N ILE A 82 -0.84 -5.64 5.13
CA ILE A 82 -1.38 -4.29 5.45
C ILE A 82 -0.36 -3.21 5.10
N LYS A 83 0.92 -3.41 5.44
CA LYS A 83 1.99 -2.50 5.06
C LYS A 83 2.11 -2.38 3.54
N GLU A 84 2.10 -3.48 2.80
CA GLU A 84 2.18 -3.47 1.35
C GLU A 84 0.98 -2.76 0.70
N ILE A 85 -0.23 -2.95 1.23
CA ILE A 85 -1.42 -2.19 0.79
C ILE A 85 -1.17 -0.70 0.99
N PHE A 86 -0.72 -0.30 2.18
CA PHE A 86 -0.41 1.10 2.49
C PHE A 86 0.63 1.68 1.52
N MET A 87 1.76 0.98 1.34
CA MET A 87 2.83 1.39 0.44
C MET A 87 2.35 1.54 -1.01
N GLY A 88 1.54 0.60 -1.47
CA GLY A 88 1.01 0.60 -2.84
C GLY A 88 -0.03 1.70 -3.14
N LEU A 89 -0.51 2.42 -2.12
CA LEU A 89 -1.37 3.60 -2.29
C LEU A 89 -0.59 4.89 -2.59
N HIS A 90 0.73 4.82 -2.60
CA HIS A 90 1.62 5.95 -2.84
C HIS A 90 2.46 5.69 -4.09
N SER A 91 2.97 6.76 -4.73
CA SER A 91 3.94 6.60 -5.80
C SER A 91 5.24 6.01 -5.26
N GLU A 92 5.99 5.29 -6.11
CA GLU A 92 7.26 4.68 -5.72
C GLU A 92 8.25 5.67 -5.10
N GLU A 93 8.24 6.92 -5.58
CA GLU A 93 9.09 8.00 -5.08
C GLU A 93 8.81 8.37 -3.63
N TYR A 94 7.53 8.30 -3.20
CA TYR A 94 7.10 8.81 -1.91
C TYR A 94 6.68 7.73 -0.91
N ALA A 95 6.48 6.50 -1.34
CA ALA A 95 5.95 5.42 -0.50
C ALA A 95 6.73 5.23 0.81
N GLU A 96 8.06 5.07 0.72
CA GLU A 96 8.92 4.92 1.91
C GLU A 96 8.91 6.18 2.78
N LYS A 97 9.00 7.35 2.18
CA LYS A 97 9.00 8.62 2.92
C LYS A 97 7.70 8.83 3.70
N VAL A 98 6.56 8.51 3.09
CA VAL A 98 5.25 8.62 3.77
C VAL A 98 5.12 7.57 4.87
N PHE A 99 5.64 6.37 4.65
CA PHE A 99 5.66 5.33 5.66
C PHE A 99 6.48 5.76 6.88
N ASP A 100 7.72 6.21 6.66
CA ASP A 100 8.61 6.70 7.71
C ASP A 100 7.97 7.84 8.51
N GLN A 101 7.26 8.74 7.83
CA GLN A 101 6.57 9.84 8.50
C GLN A 101 5.42 9.36 9.38
N VAL A 102 4.62 8.41 8.92
CA VAL A 102 3.52 7.83 9.71
C VAL A 102 4.08 7.07 10.91
N GLU A 103 5.16 6.32 10.72
CA GLU A 103 5.84 5.60 11.79
C GLU A 103 6.43 6.56 12.82
N TRP A 104 7.15 7.58 12.37
CA TRP A 104 7.68 8.62 13.26
C TRP A 104 6.60 9.36 14.05
N ASP A 105 5.50 9.72 13.39
CA ASP A 105 4.39 10.45 14.02
C ASP A 105 3.63 9.58 15.05
N SER A 106 3.61 8.27 14.84
CA SER A 106 3.05 7.30 15.80
C SER A 106 3.91 7.12 17.06
N GLY A 107 5.14 7.60 17.04
CA GLY A 107 6.06 7.56 18.18
C GLY A 107 6.42 6.14 18.61
N LEU A 108 6.31 5.82 19.89
CA LEU A 108 6.68 4.50 20.42
C LEU A 108 5.75 3.36 19.98
N ASP A 109 4.54 3.68 19.52
CA ASP A 109 3.59 2.68 19.02
C ASP A 109 3.97 2.17 17.62
N GLY A 110 4.75 2.96 16.86
CA GLY A 110 5.09 2.66 15.47
C GLY A 110 3.88 2.53 14.56
N PHE A 111 4.08 2.02 13.35
CA PHE A 111 2.99 1.80 12.40
C PHE A 111 1.98 0.77 12.91
N GLU A 112 2.47 -0.35 13.44
CA GLU A 112 1.62 -1.47 13.85
C GLU A 112 0.75 -1.14 15.07
N GLY A 113 1.31 -0.52 16.09
CA GLY A 113 0.58 -0.13 17.30
C GLY A 113 -0.21 1.17 17.14
N GLY A 114 0.21 2.02 16.21
CA GLY A 114 -0.38 3.33 15.91
C GLY A 114 -1.47 3.32 14.86
N SER A 115 -1.76 2.17 14.23
CA SER A 115 -2.73 2.09 13.14
C SER A 115 -3.79 1.00 13.34
N SER A 116 -4.96 1.21 12.74
CA SER A 116 -6.05 0.24 12.68
C SER A 116 -6.67 0.19 11.28
N VAL A 117 -7.36 -0.90 10.98
CA VAL A 117 -7.95 -1.11 9.66
C VAL A 117 -9.42 -1.49 9.74
N ALA A 118 -10.14 -1.20 8.66
CA ALA A 118 -11.49 -1.69 8.41
C ALA A 118 -11.67 -2.06 6.94
N ILE A 119 -12.58 -2.98 6.66
CA ILE A 119 -13.02 -3.34 5.31
C ILE A 119 -14.52 -3.13 5.24
N PHE A 120 -14.97 -2.36 4.26
CA PHE A 120 -16.37 -2.12 3.98
C PHE A 120 -16.75 -2.85 2.69
N GLY A 121 -17.85 -3.59 2.72
CA GLY A 121 -18.25 -4.45 1.61
C GLY A 121 -17.42 -5.74 1.54
N LYS A 122 -17.34 -6.33 0.35
CA LYS A 122 -16.69 -7.64 0.16
C LYS A 122 -15.65 -7.56 -0.96
N PRO A 123 -14.36 -7.61 -0.64
CA PRO A 123 -13.30 -7.67 -1.65
C PRO A 123 -13.50 -8.82 -2.65
N GLY A 124 -13.21 -8.55 -3.92
CA GLY A 124 -13.42 -9.48 -5.02
C GLY A 124 -14.83 -9.49 -5.61
N THR A 125 -15.72 -8.59 -5.16
CA THR A 125 -17.09 -8.44 -5.73
C THR A 125 -17.30 -7.08 -6.39
N GLY A 126 -16.24 -6.30 -6.63
CA GLY A 126 -16.27 -4.99 -7.28
C GLY A 126 -16.68 -3.84 -6.36
N LYS A 127 -17.32 -4.11 -5.24
CA LYS A 127 -17.81 -3.05 -4.34
C LYS A 127 -17.28 -3.26 -2.93
N PHE A 128 -16.11 -2.69 -2.67
CA PHE A 128 -15.49 -2.70 -1.35
C PHE A 128 -14.61 -1.47 -1.14
N GLU A 129 -14.23 -1.22 0.09
CA GLU A 129 -13.24 -0.21 0.46
C GLU A 129 -12.46 -0.69 1.68
N PHE A 130 -11.13 -0.68 1.58
CA PHE A 130 -10.23 -0.83 2.71
C PHE A 130 -9.87 0.54 3.25
N VAL A 131 -9.90 0.70 4.56
CA VAL A 131 -9.53 1.94 5.24
C VAL A 131 -8.50 1.64 6.30
N LEU A 132 -7.39 2.37 6.27
CA LEU A 132 -6.38 2.40 7.32
C LEU A 132 -6.44 3.76 7.99
N THR A 133 -6.43 3.77 9.31
CA THR A 133 -6.42 4.99 10.11
C THR A 133 -5.37 4.92 11.19
N GLY A 134 -4.90 6.07 11.60
CA GLY A 134 -3.92 6.24 12.65
C GLY A 134 -3.81 7.71 13.05
N ARG A 135 -2.71 8.03 13.71
CA ARG A 135 -2.42 9.42 14.03
C ARG A 135 -2.12 10.21 12.76
N HIS A 136 -2.88 11.27 12.53
CA HIS A 136 -2.78 12.15 11.36
C HIS A 136 -2.78 11.40 10.01
N CYS A 137 -3.40 10.22 9.97
CA CYS A 137 -3.43 9.40 8.77
C CYS A 137 -4.80 8.75 8.56
N THR A 138 -5.36 8.92 7.38
CA THR A 138 -6.44 8.10 6.83
C THR A 138 -6.08 7.77 5.40
N ARG A 139 -6.01 6.49 5.05
CA ARG A 139 -5.77 5.99 3.70
C ARG A 139 -6.87 5.03 3.29
N ARG A 140 -7.21 5.04 2.01
CA ARG A 140 -8.29 4.23 1.44
C ARG A 140 -7.82 3.53 0.18
N CYS A 141 -8.25 2.30 0.03
CA CYS A 141 -8.11 1.52 -1.19
C CYS A 141 -9.49 0.95 -1.52
N ASP A 142 -10.06 1.36 -2.61
CA ASP A 142 -11.35 0.85 -3.07
C ASP A 142 -11.20 -0.10 -4.26
N GLY A 143 -12.25 -0.87 -4.51
CA GLY A 143 -12.39 -1.69 -5.69
C GLY A 143 -13.72 -1.36 -6.35
N ASP A 144 -13.70 -0.59 -7.41
CA ASP A 144 -14.87 -0.24 -8.23
C ASP A 144 -16.08 0.32 -7.42
N SER A 145 -15.83 0.89 -6.24
CA SER A 145 -16.87 1.47 -5.42
C SER A 145 -17.47 2.72 -6.03
N VAL A 146 -16.69 3.43 -6.85
CA VAL A 146 -17.09 4.56 -7.67
C VAL A 146 -16.42 4.43 -9.04
N GLU A 147 -17.20 4.35 -10.11
CA GLU A 147 -16.69 4.25 -11.47
C GLU A 147 -15.77 5.42 -11.81
N GLY A 148 -14.54 5.11 -12.28
CA GLY A 148 -13.54 6.10 -12.67
C GLY A 148 -12.84 6.81 -11.51
N ALA A 149 -13.11 6.44 -10.25
CA ALA A 149 -12.42 6.99 -9.09
C ALA A 149 -11.28 6.07 -8.62
N ALA A 150 -10.11 6.64 -8.36
CA ALA A 150 -8.99 5.91 -7.79
C ALA A 150 -9.14 5.66 -6.28
N PHE A 151 -9.98 6.45 -5.60
CA PHE A 151 -10.20 6.37 -4.16
C PHE A 151 -11.69 6.58 -3.84
N GLY A 152 -12.24 5.67 -3.07
CA GLY A 152 -13.67 5.64 -2.75
C GLY A 152 -14.11 6.56 -1.61
N GLY A 153 -13.29 7.47 -1.15
CA GLY A 153 -13.67 8.35 -0.04
C GLY A 153 -12.61 9.33 0.39
N PRO A 154 -12.90 10.14 1.42
CA PRO A 154 -12.00 11.18 1.88
C PRO A 154 -10.72 10.62 2.50
N LEU A 155 -9.61 11.31 2.24
CA LEU A 155 -8.29 11.02 2.81
C LEU A 155 -7.93 12.11 3.82
N PHE A 156 -7.12 11.75 4.79
CA PHE A 156 -6.47 12.69 5.68
C PHE A 156 -5.00 12.35 5.81
N TYR A 157 -4.16 13.37 5.77
CA TYR A 157 -2.74 13.25 5.95
C TYR A 157 -2.16 14.49 6.61
N GLY A 158 -1.37 14.28 7.62
CA GLY A 158 -0.65 15.31 8.32
C GLY A 158 0.45 14.71 9.16
N HIS A 159 1.05 15.50 10.02
CA HIS A 159 1.93 15.01 11.05
C HIS A 159 1.94 15.95 12.27
N ALA A 160 2.47 15.46 13.39
CA ALA A 160 2.58 16.26 14.58
C ALA A 160 3.54 17.44 14.39
N ALA A 161 3.11 18.62 14.78
CA ALA A 161 3.96 19.82 14.75
C ALA A 161 5.03 19.83 15.86
N LYS A 162 5.10 18.77 16.68
CA LYS A 162 6.11 18.68 17.74
C LYS A 162 7.51 18.69 17.14
N GLY A 163 8.32 19.65 17.55
CA GLY A 163 9.64 19.82 17.01
C GLY A 163 9.70 20.59 15.70
N PHE A 164 8.54 21.02 15.14
CA PHE A 164 8.52 21.87 13.95
C PHE A 164 9.38 23.13 14.17
N ASN A 165 10.18 23.44 13.16
CA ASN A 165 10.99 24.64 13.14
C ASN A 165 10.72 25.41 11.84
N GLU A 166 10.67 26.73 11.91
CA GLU A 166 10.40 27.59 10.75
C GLU A 166 11.52 27.53 9.68
N LYS A 167 12.73 27.08 10.08
CA LYS A 167 13.81 26.84 9.12
C LYS A 167 13.58 25.52 8.39
N ALA A 168 13.39 25.59 7.08
CA ALA A 168 13.07 24.45 6.23
C ALA A 168 14.08 23.29 6.33
N ASP A 169 15.36 23.58 6.54
CA ASP A 169 16.46 22.62 6.65
C ASP A 169 16.70 22.10 8.08
N HIS A 170 15.84 22.47 9.05
CA HIS A 170 15.99 22.01 10.41
C HIS A 170 15.75 20.50 10.53
N LYS A 171 16.60 19.82 11.29
CA LYS A 171 16.52 18.36 11.49
C LYS A 171 15.14 17.85 11.96
N ASP A 172 14.41 18.66 12.73
CA ASP A 172 13.08 18.29 13.25
C ASP A 172 12.00 18.36 12.16
N ASN A 173 12.34 18.93 10.99
CA ASN A 173 11.46 18.99 9.80
C ASN A 173 11.83 17.90 8.77
N ALA A 174 12.64 16.91 9.15
CA ALA A 174 13.16 15.89 8.22
C ALA A 174 12.08 15.11 7.46
N TYR A 175 10.89 15.01 8.02
CA TYR A 175 9.74 14.31 7.43
C TYR A 175 8.72 15.24 6.74
N TRP A 176 8.99 16.55 6.68
CA TRP A 176 8.16 17.46 5.93
C TRP A 176 8.57 17.45 4.45
N TYR A 177 7.58 17.24 3.57
CA TYR A 177 7.77 17.39 2.13
C TYR A 177 7.34 18.80 1.74
N GLN A 178 8.29 19.55 1.23
CA GLN A 178 8.09 20.89 0.72
C GLN A 178 7.85 20.85 -0.78
#